data_03f4f8bc92ac8e3640259c28a42066b9
#
_entry.id   03f4f8bc92ac8e3640259c28a42066b9
#
_cell.length_a   1.000
_cell.length_b   1.000
_cell.length_c   1.000
_cell.angle_alpha   90.00
_cell.angle_beta   90.00
_cell.angle_gamma   90.00
#
_symmetry.space_group_name_H-M   'P 1'
#
loop_
_entity.id
_entity.type
_entity.pdbx_description
1 polymer ?
#
loop_
_entity_poly.entity_id
_entity_poly.type
_entity_poly.pdbx_seq_one_letter_code
_entity_poly.pdbx_strand_id
1 'polypeptide(L)'
;MSGRQCEKRLWLEIHRRELAEVSSATQMTFDHGHMFGDLARSVIGEGALIEHVDNIGLAVSETKKLLGSERLLFEPAFTHQHVLSRADGLLRVRGGWDMIEVKASTSVKDYYLDDCAVQVWVLNGAGVKVRKVTLAFVNNRFVYREKNNYQGLLSYEDITAQVFERVPGIEQWVAKLRKVLDGKEPAINVGTQCSTPYACPFMVYCQSKEPASAEHPVGILPRSGEIVERMAALGIDDLRDVPPAALRNALHHRIRQAHISDRPYLDPEAGQVLRRLGWPRYNLDFETIAFPVPIWKGTRPYQQVPFQWSCHHEMKSGKLFHTGFLDTSGDAPMEDFASSLIKAVGKRGPVFVYNQAFEAARIRELADMLPAMREPLLAIVARLVDLLPITREYYYHPDMRGSFSIKAVLPTVAPDLAYGNLEFVQDGGMAQQAWLEAVSEATSEQRRAELRQGLLDYCERDTLALVRLADFLQGF
;
A
#
# COMPACT_ATOMS: atom_id res chain seq x y z
N MET A 1 -8.43 -7.20 17.78
CA MET A 1 -7.08 -7.25 17.19
C MET A 1 -6.20 -6.04 17.51
N SER A 2 -6.77 -4.84 17.72
CA SER A 2 -5.97 -3.64 18.06
C SER A 2 -5.05 -3.83 19.27
N GLY A 3 -5.55 -4.46 20.34
CA GLY A 3 -4.72 -4.78 21.51
C GLY A 3 -3.61 -5.82 21.26
N ARG A 4 -3.68 -6.59 20.17
CA ARG A 4 -2.60 -7.48 19.73
C ARG A 4 -1.44 -6.68 19.14
N GLN A 5 -1.76 -5.63 18.43
CA GLN A 5 -0.78 -4.74 17.83
C GLN A 5 -0.17 -3.81 18.88
N CYS A 6 -1.02 -3.14 19.68
CA CYS A 6 -0.57 -2.18 20.69
C CYS A 6 -1.69 -1.97 21.74
N GLU A 7 -1.36 -2.14 23.02
CA GLU A 7 -2.30 -1.91 24.12
C GLU A 7 -2.78 -0.44 24.18
N LYS A 8 -1.89 0.51 23.88
CA LYS A 8 -2.22 1.94 23.79
C LYS A 8 -3.18 2.23 22.64
N ARG A 9 -3.01 1.57 21.47
CA ARG A 9 -3.95 1.67 20.36
C ARG A 9 -5.36 1.23 20.77
N LEU A 10 -5.49 0.09 21.43
CA LEU A 10 -6.78 -0.39 21.92
C LEU A 10 -7.41 0.61 22.92
N TRP A 11 -6.62 1.13 23.84
CA TRP A 11 -7.09 2.13 24.82
C TRP A 11 -7.60 3.39 24.11
N LEU A 12 -6.86 3.91 23.14
CA LEU A 12 -7.23 5.09 22.36
C LEU A 12 -8.50 4.86 21.51
N GLU A 13 -8.66 3.69 20.89
CA GLU A 13 -9.86 3.33 20.12
C GLU A 13 -11.15 3.40 20.97
N ILE A 14 -11.06 3.11 22.26
CA ILE A 14 -12.21 3.13 23.17
C ILE A 14 -12.40 4.51 23.82
N HIS A 15 -11.34 5.17 24.27
CA HIS A 15 -11.42 6.37 25.10
C HIS A 15 -11.20 7.68 24.35
N ARG A 16 -10.50 7.64 23.19
CA ARG A 16 -10.08 8.84 22.46
C ARG A 16 -10.15 8.60 20.94
N ARG A 17 -11.26 8.03 20.49
CA ARG A 17 -11.46 7.68 19.08
C ARG A 17 -11.37 8.88 18.13
N GLU A 18 -11.67 10.07 18.61
CA GLU A 18 -11.58 11.33 17.87
C GLU A 18 -10.15 11.69 17.43
N LEU A 19 -9.12 11.07 18.04
CA LEU A 19 -7.72 11.27 17.68
C LEU A 19 -7.24 10.35 16.53
N ALA A 20 -8.13 9.50 16.03
CA ALA A 20 -7.77 8.60 14.94
C ALA A 20 -7.72 9.34 13.59
N GLU A 21 -6.60 9.20 12.90
CA GLU A 21 -6.42 9.68 11.53
C GLU A 21 -6.29 8.48 10.59
N VAL A 22 -7.25 8.35 9.68
CA VAL A 22 -7.25 7.27 8.68
C VAL A 22 -6.80 7.87 7.35
N SER A 23 -5.66 7.37 6.84
CA SER A 23 -5.19 7.80 5.53
C SER A 23 -6.09 7.26 4.41
N SER A 24 -6.07 7.94 3.27
CA SER A 24 -6.76 7.51 2.05
C SER A 24 -6.38 6.09 1.62
N ALA A 25 -5.10 5.74 1.70
CA ALA A 25 -4.63 4.38 1.40
C ALA A 25 -5.20 3.32 2.36
N THR A 26 -5.36 3.67 3.64
CA THR A 26 -5.98 2.77 4.63
C THR A 26 -7.46 2.58 4.33
N GLN A 27 -8.18 3.66 3.99
CA GLN A 27 -9.60 3.59 3.61
C GLN A 27 -9.79 2.70 2.37
N MET A 28 -8.98 2.87 1.34
CA MET A 28 -9.02 2.04 0.14
C MET A 28 -8.77 0.56 0.45
N THR A 29 -7.88 0.26 1.42
CA THR A 29 -7.66 -1.11 1.87
C THR A 29 -8.91 -1.71 2.52
N PHE A 30 -9.67 -0.94 3.29
CA PHE A 30 -10.95 -1.37 3.87
C PHE A 30 -12.01 -1.60 2.80
N ASP A 31 -12.14 -0.69 1.83
CA ASP A 31 -13.09 -0.80 0.73
C ASP A 31 -12.82 -2.03 -0.14
N HIS A 32 -11.53 -2.30 -0.44
CA HIS A 32 -11.10 -3.53 -1.12
C HIS A 32 -11.40 -4.79 -0.29
N GLY A 33 -11.27 -4.72 1.04
CA GLY A 33 -11.63 -5.80 1.95
C GLY A 33 -13.12 -6.13 1.89
N HIS A 34 -13.99 -5.12 1.93
CA HIS A 34 -15.44 -5.28 1.83
C HIS A 34 -15.84 -5.85 0.48
N MET A 35 -15.36 -5.28 -0.63
CA MET A 35 -15.62 -5.78 -2.00
C MET A 35 -15.23 -7.26 -2.13
N PHE A 36 -14.07 -7.63 -1.62
CA PHE A 36 -13.61 -9.02 -1.66
C PHE A 36 -14.46 -9.94 -0.79
N GLY A 37 -14.87 -9.52 0.41
CA GLY A 37 -15.75 -10.24 1.31
C GLY A 37 -17.11 -10.53 0.67
N ASP A 38 -17.73 -9.52 0.05
CA ASP A 38 -19.00 -9.65 -0.65
C ASP A 38 -18.93 -10.67 -1.78
N LEU A 39 -17.87 -10.61 -2.59
CA LEU A 39 -17.68 -11.57 -3.66
C LEU A 39 -17.35 -12.97 -3.13
N ALA A 40 -16.54 -13.07 -2.08
CA ALA A 40 -16.18 -14.35 -1.49
C ALA A 40 -17.41 -15.13 -1.03
N ARG A 41 -18.43 -14.45 -0.47
CA ARG A 41 -19.69 -15.08 -0.09
C ARG A 41 -20.37 -15.77 -1.28
N SER A 42 -20.41 -15.10 -2.43
CA SER A 42 -21.02 -15.67 -3.64
C SER A 42 -20.25 -16.88 -4.21
N VAL A 43 -18.93 -16.93 -3.99
CA VAL A 43 -18.06 -18.04 -4.43
C VAL A 43 -18.10 -19.21 -3.44
N ILE A 44 -18.25 -18.96 -2.14
CA ILE A 44 -18.32 -19.98 -1.08
C ILE A 44 -19.62 -20.79 -1.23
N GLY A 45 -20.75 -20.13 -1.52
CA GLY A 45 -22.02 -20.81 -1.78
C GLY A 45 -23.25 -20.07 -1.28
N GLU A 46 -24.40 -20.71 -1.39
CA GLU A 46 -25.67 -20.17 -0.91
C GLU A 46 -25.80 -20.33 0.61
N GLY A 47 -26.12 -19.24 1.32
CA GLY A 47 -26.25 -19.19 2.77
C GLY A 47 -27.02 -17.96 3.24
N ALA A 48 -27.46 -17.95 4.50
CA ALA A 48 -28.17 -16.82 5.09
C ALA A 48 -27.15 -15.77 5.59
N LEU A 49 -27.34 -14.51 5.19
CA LEU A 49 -26.52 -13.37 5.61
C LEU A 49 -27.17 -12.65 6.79
N ILE A 50 -26.39 -12.37 7.83
CA ILE A 50 -26.79 -11.52 8.96
C ILE A 50 -26.44 -10.07 8.64
N GLU A 51 -27.45 -9.27 8.26
CA GLU A 51 -27.26 -7.90 7.75
C GLU A 51 -27.11 -6.82 8.84
N HIS A 52 -27.44 -7.13 10.11
CA HIS A 52 -27.42 -6.15 11.20
C HIS A 52 -25.99 -5.74 11.60
N VAL A 53 -25.42 -4.76 10.90
CA VAL A 53 -24.06 -4.25 11.17
C VAL A 53 -24.06 -3.35 12.41
N ASP A 54 -25.02 -2.43 12.51
CA ASP A 54 -25.06 -1.39 13.54
C ASP A 54 -25.78 -1.81 14.83
N ASN A 55 -26.45 -2.97 14.84
CA ASN A 55 -27.16 -3.46 16.00
C ASN A 55 -26.72 -4.85 16.42
N ILE A 56 -25.72 -4.90 17.29
CA ILE A 56 -25.14 -6.16 17.80
C ILE A 56 -26.18 -7.07 18.44
N GLY A 57 -27.14 -6.51 19.18
CA GLY A 57 -28.19 -7.28 19.87
C GLY A 57 -29.09 -8.01 18.87
N LEU A 58 -29.49 -7.33 17.81
CA LEU A 58 -30.28 -7.94 16.72
C LEU A 58 -29.45 -8.98 15.96
N ALA A 59 -28.21 -8.68 15.61
CA ALA A 59 -27.33 -9.63 14.92
C ALA A 59 -27.15 -10.94 15.71
N VAL A 60 -26.88 -10.87 17.01
CA VAL A 60 -26.76 -12.05 17.89
C VAL A 60 -28.08 -12.80 18.00
N SER A 61 -29.23 -12.09 18.12
CA SER A 61 -30.54 -12.71 18.20
C SER A 61 -30.93 -13.45 16.93
N GLU A 62 -30.66 -12.84 15.76
CA GLU A 62 -30.93 -13.45 14.47
C GLU A 62 -30.01 -14.65 14.24
N THR A 63 -28.69 -14.53 14.52
CA THR A 63 -27.76 -15.65 14.48
C THR A 63 -28.30 -16.86 15.25
N LYS A 64 -28.78 -16.66 16.50
CA LYS A 64 -29.34 -17.76 17.32
C LYS A 64 -30.52 -18.45 16.68
N LYS A 65 -31.38 -17.71 15.99
CA LYS A 65 -32.55 -18.29 15.30
C LYS A 65 -32.11 -19.14 14.12
N LEU A 66 -31.19 -18.60 13.31
CA LEU A 66 -30.73 -19.23 12.08
C LEU A 66 -29.78 -20.42 12.32
N LEU A 67 -29.09 -20.47 13.45
CA LEU A 67 -28.31 -21.65 13.87
C LEU A 67 -29.16 -22.93 13.93
N GLY A 68 -30.46 -22.83 14.13
CA GLY A 68 -31.40 -23.98 14.16
C GLY A 68 -31.77 -24.53 12.76
N SER A 69 -31.87 -23.67 11.75
CA SER A 69 -32.44 -23.97 10.43
C SER A 69 -31.40 -23.99 9.31
N GLU A 70 -30.44 -23.07 9.32
CA GLU A 70 -29.57 -22.86 8.19
C GLU A 70 -28.31 -23.76 8.20
N ARG A 71 -27.85 -24.13 7.00
CA ARG A 71 -26.66 -24.92 6.83
C ARG A 71 -25.40 -24.04 6.75
N LEU A 72 -25.49 -22.87 6.11
CA LEU A 72 -24.40 -21.92 5.95
C LEU A 72 -24.89 -20.54 6.38
N LEU A 73 -24.17 -19.92 7.29
CA LEU A 73 -24.41 -18.55 7.76
C LEU A 73 -23.24 -17.68 7.35
N PHE A 74 -23.51 -16.49 6.87
CA PHE A 74 -22.53 -15.44 6.63
C PHE A 74 -22.72 -14.34 7.69
N GLU A 75 -21.60 -13.79 8.16
CA GLU A 75 -21.53 -12.73 9.17
C GLU A 75 -22.25 -13.08 10.50
N PRO A 76 -22.34 -14.35 10.94
CA PRO A 76 -23.00 -14.67 12.20
C PRO A 76 -22.27 -14.02 13.38
N ALA A 77 -23.02 -13.36 14.26
CA ALA A 77 -22.49 -12.61 15.38
C ALA A 77 -22.67 -13.37 16.71
N PHE A 78 -21.60 -13.42 17.50
CA PHE A 78 -21.55 -14.07 18.79
C PHE A 78 -20.88 -13.18 19.84
N THR A 79 -21.30 -13.32 21.08
CA THR A 79 -20.67 -12.66 22.21
C THR A 79 -20.32 -13.66 23.30
N HIS A 80 -19.13 -13.54 23.84
CA HIS A 80 -18.67 -14.28 25.00
C HIS A 80 -17.81 -13.38 25.88
N GLN A 81 -18.10 -13.35 27.20
CA GLN A 81 -17.37 -12.49 28.14
C GLN A 81 -17.15 -11.07 27.58
N HIS A 82 -18.19 -10.40 27.08
CA HIS A 82 -18.16 -9.06 26.45
C HIS A 82 -17.19 -8.89 25.25
N VAL A 83 -16.73 -9.96 24.63
CA VAL A 83 -16.03 -9.93 23.34
C VAL A 83 -17.04 -10.30 22.26
N LEU A 84 -17.16 -9.44 21.26
CA LEU A 84 -17.94 -9.68 20.05
C LEU A 84 -17.05 -10.33 18.98
N SER A 85 -17.59 -11.33 18.31
CA SER A 85 -17.02 -11.89 17.08
C SER A 85 -18.08 -12.00 16.01
N ARG A 86 -17.69 -11.73 14.76
CA ARG A 86 -18.46 -12.03 13.56
C ARG A 86 -17.55 -12.87 12.67
N ALA A 87 -17.95 -14.11 12.41
CA ALA A 87 -17.22 -14.95 11.47
C ALA A 87 -17.71 -14.67 10.05
N ASP A 88 -16.82 -14.67 9.06
CA ASP A 88 -17.22 -14.44 7.66
C ASP A 88 -18.14 -15.57 7.16
N GLY A 89 -17.86 -16.81 7.54
CA GLY A 89 -18.72 -17.95 7.21
C GLY A 89 -18.75 -19.02 8.30
N LEU A 90 -19.90 -19.63 8.51
CA LEU A 90 -20.10 -20.73 9.47
C LEU A 90 -20.93 -21.84 8.83
N LEU A 91 -20.29 -22.96 8.51
CA LEU A 91 -20.89 -24.11 7.83
C LEU A 91 -21.24 -25.23 8.82
N ARG A 92 -22.47 -25.66 8.84
CA ARG A 92 -22.93 -26.78 9.69
C ARG A 92 -22.36 -28.12 9.18
N VAL A 93 -21.76 -28.86 10.08
CA VAL A 93 -21.21 -30.20 9.84
C VAL A 93 -21.64 -31.17 10.91
N ARG A 94 -21.42 -32.47 10.71
CA ARG A 94 -21.72 -33.47 11.73
C ARG A 94 -20.91 -33.20 13.01
N GLY A 95 -21.66 -32.91 14.09
CA GLY A 95 -21.10 -32.71 15.42
C GLY A 95 -20.54 -31.32 15.69
N GLY A 96 -20.87 -30.29 14.89
CA GLY A 96 -20.50 -28.91 15.13
C GLY A 96 -20.55 -28.05 13.87
N TRP A 97 -19.60 -27.13 13.78
CA TRP A 97 -19.51 -26.12 12.72
C TRP A 97 -18.09 -25.95 12.22
N ASP A 98 -17.93 -25.74 10.93
CA ASP A 98 -16.69 -25.32 10.32
C ASP A 98 -16.73 -23.81 10.11
N MET A 99 -15.72 -23.12 10.64
CA MET A 99 -15.56 -21.67 10.48
C MET A 99 -14.74 -21.38 9.24
N ILE A 100 -15.20 -20.45 8.43
CA ILE A 100 -14.50 -19.93 7.25
C ILE A 100 -14.21 -18.47 7.52
N GLU A 101 -12.95 -18.10 7.48
CA GLU A 101 -12.50 -16.71 7.57
C GLU A 101 -11.97 -16.26 6.22
N VAL A 102 -12.37 -15.08 5.77
CA VAL A 102 -12.02 -14.52 4.46
C VAL A 102 -11.02 -13.37 4.63
N LYS A 103 -9.94 -13.39 3.89
CA LYS A 103 -8.95 -12.30 3.93
C LYS A 103 -8.54 -11.87 2.52
N ALA A 104 -8.68 -10.57 2.25
CA ALA A 104 -8.15 -9.92 1.05
C ALA A 104 -6.60 -9.89 1.10
N SER A 105 -5.98 -11.04 1.09
CA SER A 105 -4.54 -11.28 1.19
C SER A 105 -4.18 -12.47 0.32
N THR A 106 -2.93 -12.62 -0.08
CA THR A 106 -2.46 -13.71 -0.95
C THR A 106 -1.78 -14.85 -0.20
N SER A 107 -1.76 -14.77 1.14
CA SER A 107 -1.13 -15.79 2.00
C SER A 107 -1.69 -15.74 3.42
N VAL A 108 -1.56 -16.85 4.16
CA VAL A 108 -1.78 -16.89 5.59
C VAL A 108 -0.74 -16.05 6.32
N LYS A 109 -1.18 -15.25 7.30
CA LYS A 109 -0.31 -14.43 8.14
C LYS A 109 -0.56 -14.77 9.62
N ASP A 110 0.48 -14.67 10.43
CA ASP A 110 0.44 -15.07 11.84
C ASP A 110 -0.68 -14.39 12.63
N TYR A 111 -0.91 -13.11 12.39
CA TYR A 111 -1.98 -12.37 13.07
C TYR A 111 -3.41 -12.76 12.63
N TYR A 112 -3.58 -13.44 11.47
CA TYR A 112 -4.87 -14.06 11.10
C TYR A 112 -5.18 -15.27 11.98
N LEU A 113 -4.14 -16.03 12.38
CA LEU A 113 -4.30 -17.16 13.30
C LEU A 113 -4.76 -16.69 14.69
N ASP A 114 -4.20 -15.57 15.18
CA ASP A 114 -4.63 -14.95 16.43
C ASP A 114 -6.10 -14.45 16.34
N ASP A 115 -6.47 -13.83 15.22
CA ASP A 115 -7.84 -13.37 14.96
C ASP A 115 -8.83 -14.53 14.98
N CYS A 116 -8.54 -15.57 14.22
CA CYS A 116 -9.36 -16.79 14.22
C CYS A 116 -9.43 -17.47 15.59
N ALA A 117 -8.34 -17.46 16.39
CA ALA A 117 -8.33 -18.02 17.72
C ALA A 117 -9.27 -17.28 18.68
N VAL A 118 -9.32 -15.94 18.60
CA VAL A 118 -10.30 -15.12 19.34
C VAL A 118 -11.71 -15.48 18.92
N GLN A 119 -11.97 -15.59 17.62
CA GLN A 119 -13.29 -15.96 17.10
C GLN A 119 -13.72 -17.35 17.60
N VAL A 120 -12.86 -18.38 17.49
CA VAL A 120 -13.12 -19.73 17.98
C VAL A 120 -13.41 -19.73 19.48
N TRP A 121 -12.67 -18.96 20.28
CA TRP A 121 -12.89 -18.82 21.70
C TRP A 121 -14.26 -18.23 22.01
N VAL A 122 -14.67 -17.18 21.27
CA VAL A 122 -15.99 -16.56 21.42
C VAL A 122 -17.11 -17.52 21.02
N LEU A 123 -17.00 -18.19 19.87
CA LEU A 123 -17.99 -19.13 19.36
C LEU A 123 -18.20 -20.30 20.33
N ASN A 124 -17.10 -20.91 20.79
CA ASN A 124 -17.15 -22.02 21.75
C ASN A 124 -17.77 -21.58 23.08
N GLY A 125 -17.42 -20.39 23.56
CA GLY A 125 -18.02 -19.79 24.76
C GLY A 125 -19.51 -19.43 24.61
N ALA A 126 -19.99 -19.18 23.39
CA ALA A 126 -21.37 -18.99 23.04
C ALA A 126 -22.13 -20.32 22.79
N GLY A 127 -21.49 -21.49 23.00
CA GLY A 127 -22.07 -22.80 22.82
C GLY A 127 -22.01 -23.37 21.38
N VAL A 128 -21.28 -22.73 20.50
CA VAL A 128 -21.07 -23.15 19.09
C VAL A 128 -19.75 -23.91 18.97
N LYS A 129 -19.83 -25.25 18.85
CA LYS A 129 -18.66 -26.11 18.75
C LYS A 129 -18.00 -25.98 17.39
N VAL A 130 -16.87 -25.27 17.30
CA VAL A 130 -16.05 -25.20 16.10
C VAL A 130 -15.24 -26.47 15.93
N ARG A 131 -15.30 -27.09 14.74
CA ARG A 131 -14.61 -28.34 14.39
C ARG A 131 -13.40 -28.11 13.52
N LYS A 132 -13.52 -27.17 12.59
CA LYS A 132 -12.50 -26.84 11.62
C LYS A 132 -12.47 -25.33 11.43
N VAL A 133 -11.28 -24.81 11.15
CA VAL A 133 -11.06 -23.41 10.75
C VAL A 133 -10.36 -23.40 9.41
N THR A 134 -10.98 -22.76 8.42
CA THR A 134 -10.44 -22.60 7.07
C THR A 134 -10.24 -21.12 6.79
N LEU A 135 -9.04 -20.75 6.36
CA LEU A 135 -8.79 -19.43 5.81
C LEU A 135 -9.01 -19.45 4.31
N ALA A 136 -9.95 -18.63 3.83
CA ALA A 136 -10.17 -18.35 2.42
C ALA A 136 -9.46 -17.05 2.06
N PHE A 137 -8.58 -17.07 1.08
CA PHE A 137 -7.80 -15.90 0.68
C PHE A 137 -7.62 -15.82 -0.82
N VAL A 138 -7.10 -14.71 -1.32
CA VAL A 138 -6.98 -14.42 -2.74
C VAL A 138 -5.99 -15.36 -3.43
N ASN A 139 -6.46 -16.10 -4.45
CA ASN A 139 -5.60 -16.82 -5.37
C ASN A 139 -4.99 -15.85 -6.39
N ASN A 140 -3.77 -15.39 -6.17
CA ASN A 140 -3.09 -14.45 -7.07
C ASN A 140 -2.71 -15.04 -8.45
N ARG A 141 -2.92 -16.35 -8.66
CA ARG A 141 -2.77 -17.03 -9.95
C ARG A 141 -4.07 -17.08 -10.75
N PHE A 142 -5.19 -16.69 -10.13
CA PHE A 142 -6.47 -16.60 -10.82
C PHE A 142 -6.37 -15.60 -11.97
N VAL A 143 -6.90 -15.95 -13.14
CA VAL A 143 -7.01 -15.04 -14.30
C VAL A 143 -8.48 -14.87 -14.63
N TYR A 144 -8.98 -13.65 -14.59
CA TYR A 144 -10.34 -13.33 -14.94
C TYR A 144 -10.58 -13.47 -16.44
N ARG A 145 -11.35 -14.46 -16.86
CA ARG A 145 -11.53 -14.82 -18.27
C ARG A 145 -12.93 -14.56 -18.80
N GLU A 146 -13.91 -14.63 -17.94
CA GLU A 146 -15.33 -14.57 -18.29
C GLU A 146 -16.08 -13.67 -17.30
N LYS A 147 -17.00 -12.85 -17.84
CA LYS A 147 -17.75 -11.87 -17.04
C LYS A 147 -18.51 -12.57 -15.91
N ASN A 148 -18.35 -12.07 -14.69
CA ASN A 148 -18.96 -12.55 -13.44
C ASN A 148 -18.59 -13.99 -13.04
N ASN A 149 -17.60 -14.60 -13.67
CA ASN A 149 -17.11 -15.92 -13.29
C ASN A 149 -15.83 -15.79 -12.47
N TYR A 150 -15.97 -15.97 -11.14
CA TYR A 150 -14.87 -15.90 -10.17
C TYR A 150 -14.54 -17.25 -9.56
N GLN A 151 -14.97 -18.36 -10.18
CA GLN A 151 -14.61 -19.69 -9.73
C GLN A 151 -13.10 -19.89 -9.78
N GLY A 152 -12.50 -20.26 -8.64
CA GLY A 152 -11.05 -20.37 -8.48
C GLY A 152 -10.35 -19.09 -7.99
N LEU A 153 -11.09 -17.99 -7.72
CA LEU A 153 -10.53 -16.78 -7.11
C LEU A 153 -10.05 -17.00 -5.69
N LEU A 154 -10.68 -17.91 -4.95
CA LEU A 154 -10.33 -18.24 -3.56
C LEU A 154 -9.37 -19.42 -3.50
N SER A 155 -8.33 -19.27 -2.71
CA SER A 155 -7.51 -20.35 -2.15
C SER A 155 -7.99 -20.65 -0.73
N TYR A 156 -7.95 -21.92 -0.32
CA TYR A 156 -8.39 -22.36 0.99
C TYR A 156 -7.26 -23.07 1.71
N GLU A 157 -7.02 -22.71 2.97
CA GLU A 157 -6.03 -23.37 3.82
C GLU A 157 -6.67 -23.80 5.16
N ASP A 158 -6.45 -25.06 5.54
CA ASP A 158 -6.85 -25.57 6.84
C ASP A 158 -5.87 -25.11 7.90
N ILE A 159 -6.28 -24.17 8.74
CA ILE A 159 -5.48 -23.60 9.83
C ILE A 159 -5.93 -24.09 11.22
N THR A 160 -6.71 -25.16 11.27
CA THR A 160 -7.34 -25.66 12.51
C THR A 160 -6.34 -25.89 13.62
N ALA A 161 -5.26 -26.61 13.33
CA ALA A 161 -4.27 -26.97 14.35
C ALA A 161 -3.61 -25.73 14.95
N GLN A 162 -3.15 -24.80 14.08
CA GLN A 162 -2.47 -23.56 14.50
C GLN A 162 -3.39 -22.65 15.31
N VAL A 163 -4.68 -22.59 14.95
CA VAL A 163 -5.68 -21.79 15.66
C VAL A 163 -5.99 -22.41 17.03
N PHE A 164 -6.24 -23.72 17.07
CA PHE A 164 -6.60 -24.40 18.33
C PHE A 164 -5.47 -24.41 19.35
N GLU A 165 -4.22 -24.40 18.91
CA GLU A 165 -3.04 -24.24 19.81
C GLU A 165 -3.07 -22.87 20.53
N ARG A 166 -3.64 -21.83 19.92
CA ARG A 166 -3.69 -20.47 20.46
C ARG A 166 -4.90 -20.22 21.38
N VAL A 167 -6.00 -20.92 21.16
CA VAL A 167 -7.28 -20.73 21.90
C VAL A 167 -7.10 -20.73 23.42
N PRO A 168 -6.33 -21.65 24.05
CA PRO A 168 -6.20 -21.67 25.51
C PRO A 168 -5.62 -20.38 26.12
N GLY A 169 -4.83 -19.62 25.37
CA GLY A 169 -4.23 -18.36 25.81
C GLY A 169 -5.15 -17.14 25.72
N ILE A 170 -6.26 -17.25 24.97
CA ILE A 170 -7.13 -16.09 24.64
C ILE A 170 -7.80 -15.51 25.88
N GLU A 171 -8.28 -16.34 26.80
CA GLU A 171 -8.97 -15.87 28.01
C GLU A 171 -8.05 -14.98 28.87
N GLN A 172 -6.80 -15.41 29.09
CA GLN A 172 -5.83 -14.61 29.85
C GLN A 172 -5.48 -13.32 29.12
N TRP A 173 -5.33 -13.38 27.82
CA TRP A 173 -5.05 -12.20 27.00
C TRP A 173 -6.20 -11.21 27.05
N VAL A 174 -7.45 -11.65 26.89
CA VAL A 174 -8.66 -10.80 27.01
C VAL A 174 -8.75 -10.18 28.42
N ALA A 175 -8.49 -10.95 29.48
CA ALA A 175 -8.47 -10.43 30.85
C ALA A 175 -7.39 -9.35 31.05
N LYS A 176 -6.19 -9.52 30.45
CA LYS A 176 -5.14 -8.51 30.46
C LYS A 176 -5.59 -7.22 29.75
N LEU A 177 -6.16 -7.33 28.54
CA LEU A 177 -6.62 -6.18 27.77
C LEU A 177 -7.74 -5.40 28.47
N ARG A 178 -8.62 -6.08 29.22
CA ARG A 178 -9.63 -5.39 30.05
C ARG A 178 -9.01 -4.51 31.11
N LYS A 179 -8.00 -5.03 31.84
CA LYS A 179 -7.26 -4.23 32.82
C LYS A 179 -6.62 -2.99 32.20
N VAL A 180 -6.15 -3.11 30.95
CA VAL A 180 -5.64 -1.98 30.19
C VAL A 180 -6.74 -0.95 29.93
N LEU A 181 -7.92 -1.39 29.51
CA LEU A 181 -9.05 -0.51 29.23
C LEU A 181 -9.59 0.20 30.50
N ASP A 182 -9.59 -0.49 31.64
CA ASP A 182 -10.01 0.10 32.93
C ASP A 182 -8.95 1.02 33.55
N GLY A 183 -7.73 1.01 33.00
CA GLY A 183 -6.58 1.77 33.49
C GLY A 183 -6.40 3.13 32.81
N LYS A 184 -5.27 3.76 33.12
CA LYS A 184 -4.81 4.97 32.42
C LYS A 184 -4.24 4.61 31.04
N GLU A 185 -4.12 5.65 30.19
CA GLU A 185 -3.43 5.50 28.89
C GLU A 185 -2.06 4.83 29.07
N PRO A 186 -1.81 3.69 28.36
CA PRO A 186 -0.52 3.00 28.47
C PRO A 186 0.64 3.88 27.97
N ALA A 187 1.74 3.89 28.71
CA ALA A 187 2.97 4.57 28.33
C ALA A 187 3.77 3.71 27.33
N ILE A 188 3.35 3.71 26.08
CA ILE A 188 3.99 2.98 24.97
C ILE A 188 4.44 4.01 23.93
N ASN A 189 5.74 4.01 23.63
CA ASN A 189 6.36 4.89 22.67
C ASN A 189 6.11 4.45 21.22
N VAL A 190 6.32 5.34 20.26
CA VAL A 190 6.29 5.05 18.84
C VAL A 190 7.37 4.01 18.49
N GLY A 191 7.02 3.04 17.66
CA GLY A 191 7.91 1.95 17.25
C GLY A 191 7.36 1.15 16.08
N THR A 192 7.94 -0.01 15.82
CA THR A 192 7.55 -0.90 14.70
C THR A 192 6.09 -1.33 14.76
N GLN A 193 5.51 -1.44 15.96
CA GLN A 193 4.09 -1.75 16.16
C GLN A 193 3.16 -0.68 15.57
N CYS A 194 3.63 0.54 15.31
CA CYS A 194 2.80 1.60 14.71
C CYS A 194 2.55 1.41 13.22
N SER A 195 3.34 0.55 12.56
CA SER A 195 3.21 0.23 11.14
C SER A 195 2.96 -1.26 10.86
N THR A 196 3.14 -2.14 11.86
CA THR A 196 3.04 -3.60 11.70
C THR A 196 2.07 -4.19 12.72
N PRO A 197 1.10 -5.01 12.30
CA PRO A 197 0.80 -5.47 10.93
C PRO A 197 0.08 -4.42 10.06
N TYR A 198 -0.47 -3.36 10.64
CA TYR A 198 -1.20 -2.30 9.94
C TYR A 198 -0.75 -0.93 10.42
N ALA A 199 -0.88 0.08 9.56
CA ALA A 199 -0.71 1.47 9.98
C ALA A 199 -1.64 1.81 11.16
N CYS A 200 -1.08 2.40 12.20
CA CYS A 200 -1.83 2.79 13.39
C CYS A 200 -2.48 4.16 13.15
N PRO A 201 -3.82 4.29 13.28
CA PRO A 201 -4.49 5.57 13.07
C PRO A 201 -4.15 6.62 14.14
N PHE A 202 -3.48 6.23 15.21
CA PHE A 202 -3.07 7.13 16.30
C PHE A 202 -1.58 7.51 16.24
N MET A 203 -0.90 7.24 15.11
CA MET A 203 0.54 7.48 15.01
C MET A 203 0.88 8.96 15.22
N VAL A 204 0.14 9.89 14.60
CA VAL A 204 0.34 11.34 14.72
C VAL A 204 0.19 11.78 16.18
N TYR A 205 -0.86 11.34 16.86
CA TYR A 205 -1.04 11.61 18.29
C TYR A 205 0.13 11.10 19.14
N CYS A 206 0.56 9.85 18.91
CA CYS A 206 1.67 9.28 19.69
C CYS A 206 2.98 10.04 19.43
N GLN A 207 3.28 10.38 18.17
CA GLN A 207 4.44 11.18 17.80
C GLN A 207 4.45 12.56 18.47
N SER A 208 3.28 13.21 18.61
CA SER A 208 3.17 14.51 19.30
C SER A 208 3.48 14.46 20.80
N LYS A 209 3.52 13.26 21.39
CA LYS A 209 3.86 13.03 22.82
C LYS A 209 5.30 12.60 23.03
N GLU A 210 6.01 12.23 21.96
CA GLU A 210 7.42 11.89 22.06
C GLU A 210 8.27 13.14 22.38
N PRO A 211 9.37 12.98 23.07
CA PRO A 211 10.36 14.05 23.20
C PRO A 211 10.77 14.58 21.83
N ALA A 212 11.14 15.84 21.76
CA ALA A 212 11.67 16.39 20.52
C ALA A 212 12.86 15.53 20.05
N SER A 213 12.76 15.01 18.83
CA SER A 213 13.87 14.28 18.20
C SER A 213 15.07 15.20 18.03
N ALA A 214 16.29 14.63 17.98
CA ALA A 214 17.46 15.36 17.53
C ALA A 214 17.17 16.04 16.18
N GLU A 215 17.81 17.15 15.91
CA GLU A 215 17.66 17.87 14.64
C GLU A 215 17.99 16.97 13.43
N HIS A 216 19.01 16.13 13.59
CA HIS A 216 19.43 15.15 12.60
C HIS A 216 19.45 13.74 13.22
N PRO A 217 18.27 13.10 13.43
CA PRO A 217 18.22 11.81 14.11
C PRO A 217 18.96 10.72 13.31
N VAL A 218 19.60 9.78 14.01
CA VAL A 218 20.35 8.65 13.39
C VAL A 218 19.49 7.88 12.41
N GLY A 219 18.17 7.83 12.60
CA GLY A 219 17.21 7.20 11.70
C GLY A 219 17.10 7.78 10.29
N ILE A 220 17.73 8.94 10.02
CA ILE A 220 17.90 9.49 8.66
C ILE A 220 18.67 8.52 7.77
N LEU A 221 19.61 7.74 8.31
CA LEU A 221 20.38 6.78 7.52
C LEU A 221 19.47 5.69 6.93
N PRO A 222 19.51 5.44 5.62
CA PRO A 222 18.72 4.37 5.01
C PRO A 222 19.06 2.99 5.57
N ARG A 223 18.06 2.18 5.89
CA ARG A 223 18.23 0.81 6.43
C ARG A 223 19.12 0.75 7.67
N SER A 224 18.94 1.68 8.58
CA SER A 224 19.82 1.93 9.73
C SER A 224 19.37 1.25 11.04
N GLY A 225 18.36 0.36 11.06
CA GLY A 225 17.77 -0.17 12.29
C GLY A 225 18.81 -0.62 13.33
N GLU A 226 19.78 -1.46 12.94
CA GLU A 226 20.85 -1.89 13.85
C GLU A 226 21.81 -0.74 14.29
N ILE A 227 22.01 0.25 13.44
CA ILE A 227 22.83 1.43 13.79
C ILE A 227 22.07 2.28 14.80
N VAL A 228 20.77 2.51 14.58
CA VAL A 228 19.90 3.25 15.50
C VAL A 228 19.89 2.61 16.89
N GLU A 229 19.64 1.29 16.96
CA GLU A 229 19.63 0.56 18.24
C GLU A 229 20.99 0.66 18.98
N ARG A 230 22.08 0.46 18.25
CA ARG A 230 23.42 0.53 18.81
C ARG A 230 23.79 1.94 19.27
N MET A 231 23.41 2.98 18.52
CA MET A 231 23.68 4.37 18.91
C MET A 231 22.81 4.80 20.08
N ALA A 232 21.55 4.38 20.11
CA ALA A 232 20.66 4.63 21.25
C ALA A 232 21.22 4.02 22.56
N ALA A 233 21.79 2.80 22.51
CA ALA A 233 22.44 2.18 23.66
C ALA A 233 23.67 2.96 24.18
N LEU A 234 24.27 3.82 23.34
CA LEU A 234 25.39 4.71 23.69
C LEU A 234 24.93 6.14 24.02
N GLY A 235 23.62 6.41 24.02
CA GLY A 235 23.07 7.75 24.25
C GLY A 235 23.31 8.72 23.08
N ILE A 236 23.56 8.21 21.88
CA ILE A 236 23.78 9.00 20.65
C ILE A 236 22.49 8.97 19.82
N ASP A 237 21.83 10.10 19.68
CA ASP A 237 20.58 10.28 18.93
C ASP A 237 20.75 11.16 17.68
N ASP A 238 21.79 11.98 17.62
CA ASP A 238 22.11 12.82 16.46
C ASP A 238 23.12 12.15 15.52
N LEU A 239 22.83 12.16 14.23
CA LEU A 239 23.65 11.56 13.18
C LEU A 239 25.06 12.19 13.11
N ARG A 240 25.18 13.47 13.43
CA ARG A 240 26.47 14.19 13.40
C ARG A 240 27.45 13.64 14.43
N ASP A 241 26.93 13.10 15.56
CA ASP A 241 27.74 12.54 16.64
C ASP A 241 28.08 11.06 16.43
N VAL A 242 27.48 10.38 15.42
CA VAL A 242 27.75 8.98 15.13
C VAL A 242 29.22 8.80 14.73
N PRO A 243 30.00 7.93 15.41
CA PRO A 243 31.38 7.68 15.03
C PRO A 243 31.49 7.14 13.60
N PRO A 244 32.42 7.65 12.74
CA PRO A 244 32.57 7.16 11.38
C PRO A 244 32.73 5.64 11.29
N ALA A 245 33.47 5.02 12.23
CA ALA A 245 33.67 3.57 12.28
C ALA A 245 32.37 2.75 12.52
N ALA A 246 31.31 3.42 12.97
CA ALA A 246 30.00 2.79 13.14
C ALA A 246 29.20 2.70 11.83
N LEU A 247 29.60 3.43 10.80
CA LEU A 247 28.92 3.49 9.51
C LEU A 247 29.43 2.37 8.59
N ARG A 248 28.53 1.75 7.81
CA ARG A 248 28.81 0.52 7.07
C ARG A 248 29.18 0.72 5.60
N ASN A 249 28.80 1.86 5.00
CA ASN A 249 28.94 2.06 3.57
C ASN A 249 29.17 3.53 3.21
N ALA A 250 29.63 3.78 1.98
CA ALA A 250 29.92 5.12 1.47
C ALA A 250 28.71 6.06 1.51
N LEU A 251 27.50 5.55 1.27
CA LEU A 251 26.27 6.34 1.33
C LEU A 251 26.01 6.89 2.74
N HIS A 252 26.18 6.07 3.78
CA HIS A 252 26.03 6.53 5.17
C HIS A 252 27.04 7.62 5.54
N HIS A 253 28.30 7.45 5.12
CA HIS A 253 29.34 8.47 5.30
C HIS A 253 28.98 9.77 4.59
N ARG A 254 28.51 9.70 3.34
CA ARG A 254 28.10 10.85 2.55
C ARG A 254 26.93 11.59 3.21
N ILE A 255 25.88 10.87 3.61
CA ILE A 255 24.73 11.44 4.30
C ILE A 255 25.19 12.16 5.59
N ARG A 256 25.95 11.46 6.44
CA ARG A 256 26.48 12.08 7.68
C ARG A 256 27.29 13.35 7.38
N GLN A 257 28.18 13.30 6.41
CA GLN A 257 29.02 14.46 6.05
C GLN A 257 28.20 15.65 5.55
N ALA A 258 27.15 15.40 4.76
CA ALA A 258 26.25 16.44 4.28
C ALA A 258 25.52 17.12 5.46
N HIS A 259 25.06 16.37 6.46
CA HIS A 259 24.43 16.92 7.66
C HIS A 259 25.40 17.64 8.60
N ILE A 260 26.68 17.25 8.63
CA ILE A 260 27.71 17.98 9.40
C ILE A 260 28.05 19.32 8.75
N SER A 261 28.20 19.33 7.43
CA SER A 261 28.61 20.52 6.68
C SER A 261 27.44 21.44 6.34
N ASP A 262 26.22 20.96 6.49
CA ASP A 262 24.98 21.60 6.01
C ASP A 262 25.08 22.00 4.52
N ARG A 263 25.67 21.10 3.72
CA ARG A 263 25.87 21.31 2.29
C ARG A 263 25.48 20.07 1.48
N PRO A 264 24.90 20.26 0.30
CA PRO A 264 24.63 19.15 -0.59
C PRO A 264 25.93 18.50 -1.07
N TYR A 265 25.87 17.21 -1.31
CA TYR A 265 26.86 16.47 -2.06
C TYR A 265 26.37 16.36 -3.50
N LEU A 266 27.19 16.75 -4.44
CA LEU A 266 26.97 16.53 -5.87
C LEU A 266 28.30 16.17 -6.52
N ASP A 267 28.35 14.97 -7.12
CA ASP A 267 29.51 14.50 -7.86
C ASP A 267 29.36 14.86 -9.35
N PRO A 268 30.33 15.58 -9.93
CA PRO A 268 30.32 15.96 -11.37
C PRO A 268 30.27 14.76 -12.34
N GLU A 269 30.58 13.54 -11.87
CA GLU A 269 30.49 12.32 -12.67
C GLU A 269 29.06 12.02 -13.11
N ALA A 270 28.04 12.39 -12.31
CA ALA A 270 26.63 12.31 -12.69
C ALA A 270 26.37 12.88 -14.09
N GLY A 271 26.89 14.10 -14.34
CA GLY A 271 26.77 14.76 -15.64
C GLY A 271 27.47 14.01 -16.75
N GLN A 272 28.60 13.36 -16.49
CA GLN A 272 29.30 12.57 -17.49
C GLN A 272 28.51 11.34 -17.91
N VAL A 273 27.87 10.64 -16.94
CA VAL A 273 27.00 9.49 -17.20
C VAL A 273 25.84 9.90 -18.09
N LEU A 274 25.13 10.97 -17.74
CA LEU A 274 23.94 11.41 -18.48
C LEU A 274 24.27 11.99 -19.87
N ARG A 275 25.40 12.72 -20.02
CA ARG A 275 25.83 13.28 -21.32
C ARG A 275 26.23 12.22 -22.36
N ARG A 276 26.59 11.00 -21.94
CA ARG A 276 26.87 9.86 -22.84
C ARG A 276 25.61 9.29 -23.48
N LEU A 277 24.43 9.57 -22.90
CA LEU A 277 23.14 9.13 -23.43
C LEU A 277 22.73 10.03 -24.60
N GLY A 278 22.11 9.38 -25.60
CA GLY A 278 21.72 10.07 -26.83
C GLY A 278 20.47 10.94 -26.72
N TRP A 279 20.03 11.42 -27.87
CA TRP A 279 18.81 12.22 -28.07
C TRP A 279 17.91 11.57 -29.15
N PRO A 280 16.59 11.84 -29.17
CA PRO A 280 15.85 12.59 -28.17
C PRO A 280 15.80 11.85 -26.83
N ARG A 281 15.40 12.54 -25.74
CA ARG A 281 15.20 11.97 -24.41
C ARG A 281 13.74 11.98 -24.07
N TYR A 282 13.28 10.94 -23.41
CA TYR A 282 11.91 10.81 -22.93
C TYR A 282 11.94 10.66 -21.42
N ASN A 283 11.07 11.37 -20.70
CA ASN A 283 10.92 11.29 -19.26
C ASN A 283 9.51 10.74 -19.01
N LEU A 284 9.39 9.53 -18.50
CA LEU A 284 8.18 8.74 -18.48
C LEU A 284 7.79 8.34 -17.06
N ASP A 285 6.49 8.42 -16.77
CA ASP A 285 5.90 7.96 -15.52
C ASP A 285 4.50 7.38 -15.75
N PHE A 286 4.07 6.46 -14.85
CA PHE A 286 2.81 5.73 -14.93
C PHE A 286 2.01 5.81 -13.64
N GLU A 287 0.68 5.95 -13.77
CA GLU A 287 -0.26 5.68 -12.70
C GLU A 287 -1.02 4.36 -12.94
N THR A 288 -1.21 3.60 -11.87
CA THR A 288 -1.79 2.25 -11.93
C THR A 288 -2.88 2.05 -10.90
N ILE A 289 -3.82 1.16 -11.21
CA ILE A 289 -4.84 0.68 -10.28
C ILE A 289 -4.70 -0.84 -10.09
N ALA A 290 -4.96 -1.32 -8.88
CA ALA A 290 -4.93 -2.75 -8.57
C ALA A 290 -6.15 -3.14 -7.74
N PHE A 291 -6.81 -4.24 -8.12
CA PHE A 291 -7.98 -4.76 -7.42
C PHE A 291 -7.72 -6.13 -6.82
N PRO A 292 -8.23 -6.43 -5.62
CA PRO A 292 -8.23 -7.80 -5.09
C PRO A 292 -9.12 -8.72 -5.94
N VAL A 293 -10.17 -8.15 -6.55
CA VAL A 293 -11.09 -8.79 -7.47
C VAL A 293 -10.86 -8.21 -8.87
N PRO A 294 -10.26 -8.94 -9.81
CA PRO A 294 -10.01 -8.40 -11.14
C PRO A 294 -11.33 -8.15 -11.89
N ILE A 295 -11.44 -6.99 -12.51
CA ILE A 295 -12.66 -6.54 -13.23
C ILE A 295 -12.51 -6.60 -14.75
N TRP A 296 -11.28 -6.63 -15.28
CA TRP A 296 -11.00 -6.65 -16.71
C TRP A 296 -10.48 -8.02 -17.15
N LYS A 297 -10.96 -8.47 -18.30
CA LYS A 297 -10.58 -9.77 -18.88
C LYS A 297 -9.05 -9.85 -19.08
N GLY A 298 -8.48 -10.98 -18.68
CA GLY A 298 -7.04 -11.23 -18.76
C GLY A 298 -6.25 -10.75 -17.54
N THR A 299 -6.86 -9.99 -16.62
CA THR A 299 -6.18 -9.49 -15.42
C THR A 299 -6.25 -10.48 -14.25
N ARG A 300 -5.40 -10.28 -13.27
CA ARG A 300 -5.25 -11.09 -12.06
C ARG A 300 -5.47 -10.24 -10.80
N PRO A 301 -5.80 -10.86 -9.66
CA PRO A 301 -5.84 -10.18 -8.38
C PRO A 301 -4.53 -9.42 -8.10
N TYR A 302 -4.67 -8.17 -7.65
CA TYR A 302 -3.56 -7.24 -7.34
C TYR A 302 -2.61 -6.94 -8.50
N GLN A 303 -2.97 -7.30 -9.73
CA GLN A 303 -2.23 -6.85 -10.90
C GLN A 303 -2.37 -5.33 -11.03
N GLN A 304 -1.25 -4.64 -11.07
CA GLN A 304 -1.23 -3.20 -11.28
C GLN A 304 -1.46 -2.90 -12.76
N VAL A 305 -2.66 -2.46 -13.09
CA VAL A 305 -3.04 -2.11 -14.46
C VAL A 305 -2.81 -0.62 -14.66
N PRO A 306 -1.97 -0.20 -15.61
CA PRO A 306 -1.74 1.21 -15.86
C PRO A 306 -2.94 1.83 -16.56
N PHE A 307 -3.43 2.96 -16.04
CA PHE A 307 -4.54 3.74 -16.59
C PHE A 307 -4.12 5.13 -17.08
N GLN A 308 -2.91 5.56 -16.71
CA GLN A 308 -2.35 6.85 -17.10
C GLN A 308 -0.85 6.72 -17.35
N TRP A 309 -0.38 7.45 -18.35
CA TRP A 309 1.03 7.77 -18.51
C TRP A 309 1.22 9.25 -18.88
N SER A 310 2.34 9.80 -18.46
CA SER A 310 2.83 11.11 -18.85
C SER A 310 4.23 10.98 -19.44
N CYS A 311 4.56 11.81 -20.41
CA CYS A 311 5.87 11.79 -21.05
C CYS A 311 6.29 13.20 -21.46
N HIS A 312 7.42 13.68 -20.90
CA HIS A 312 8.15 14.82 -21.46
C HIS A 312 9.18 14.33 -22.46
N HIS A 313 9.14 14.90 -23.65
CA HIS A 313 10.04 14.60 -24.75
C HIS A 313 10.96 15.80 -25.00
N GLU A 314 12.24 15.59 -24.82
CA GLU A 314 13.27 16.62 -24.95
C GLU A 314 14.17 16.38 -26.17
N MET A 315 14.32 17.43 -26.97
CA MET A 315 15.20 17.42 -28.14
C MET A 315 16.60 17.95 -27.79
N LYS A 316 17.62 17.56 -28.55
CA LYS A 316 18.98 18.08 -28.37
C LYS A 316 19.07 19.62 -28.43
N SER A 317 18.10 20.28 -29.07
CA SER A 317 18.00 21.74 -29.13
C SER A 317 17.49 22.40 -27.84
N GLY A 318 17.15 21.62 -26.81
CA GLY A 318 16.51 22.09 -25.58
C GLY A 318 14.99 22.29 -25.72
N LYS A 319 14.40 21.96 -26.90
CA LYS A 319 12.95 22.05 -27.05
C LYS A 319 12.27 20.90 -26.31
N LEU A 320 11.37 21.25 -25.42
CA LEU A 320 10.58 20.34 -24.58
C LEU A 320 9.14 20.29 -25.07
N PHE A 321 8.58 19.07 -25.11
CA PHE A 321 7.17 18.80 -25.42
C PHE A 321 6.60 17.88 -24.35
N HIS A 322 5.31 17.99 -24.09
CA HIS A 322 4.59 17.08 -23.20
C HIS A 322 3.46 16.38 -23.97
N THR A 323 3.29 15.10 -23.66
CA THR A 323 2.15 14.29 -24.10
C THR A 323 1.75 13.34 -22.98
N GLY A 324 0.48 12.98 -22.91
CA GLY A 324 -0.03 12.07 -21.89
C GLY A 324 -1.22 11.26 -22.40
N PHE A 325 -1.56 10.25 -21.66
CA PHE A 325 -2.76 9.44 -21.79
C PHE A 325 -3.40 9.27 -20.42
N LEU A 326 -4.71 9.35 -20.34
CA LEU A 326 -5.48 9.09 -19.15
C LEU A 326 -6.82 8.47 -19.54
N ASP A 327 -7.07 7.26 -19.10
CA ASP A 327 -8.37 6.62 -19.20
C ASP A 327 -9.15 6.81 -17.90
N THR A 328 -10.36 7.33 -18.02
CA THR A 328 -11.34 7.46 -16.92
C THR A 328 -12.71 6.90 -17.34
N SER A 329 -12.74 6.00 -18.34
CA SER A 329 -13.97 5.34 -18.79
C SER A 329 -14.49 4.28 -17.83
N GLY A 330 -13.58 3.63 -17.08
CA GLY A 330 -13.86 2.43 -16.32
C GLY A 330 -13.73 1.13 -17.15
N ASP A 331 -13.61 1.22 -18.46
CA ASP A 331 -13.32 0.10 -19.34
C ASP A 331 -11.85 -0.35 -19.24
N ALA A 332 -11.49 -1.42 -19.93
CA ALA A 332 -10.13 -1.97 -19.92
C ALA A 332 -9.14 -1.04 -20.64
N PRO A 333 -8.21 -0.36 -19.95
CA PRO A 333 -7.37 0.67 -20.55
C PRO A 333 -6.17 0.12 -21.34
N MET A 334 -5.85 -1.18 -21.24
CA MET A 334 -4.55 -1.75 -21.59
C MET A 334 -4.17 -1.55 -23.06
N GLU A 335 -5.11 -1.70 -24.00
CA GLU A 335 -4.83 -1.60 -25.45
C GLU A 335 -4.56 -0.17 -25.87
N ASP A 336 -5.42 0.78 -25.43
CA ASP A 336 -5.28 2.20 -25.74
C ASP A 336 -4.07 2.81 -25.05
N PHE A 337 -3.80 2.42 -23.79
CA PHE A 337 -2.59 2.78 -23.09
C PHE A 337 -1.34 2.35 -23.87
N ALA A 338 -1.25 1.07 -24.25
CA ALA A 338 -0.09 0.52 -24.94
C ALA A 338 0.11 1.16 -26.33
N SER A 339 -0.97 1.31 -27.10
CA SER A 339 -0.90 1.88 -28.45
C SER A 339 -0.50 3.35 -28.45
N SER A 340 -1.03 4.14 -27.51
CA SER A 340 -0.66 5.55 -27.36
C SER A 340 0.77 5.73 -26.85
N LEU A 341 1.21 4.90 -25.88
CA LEU A 341 2.59 4.91 -25.36
C LEU A 341 3.63 4.63 -26.46
N ILE A 342 3.40 3.58 -27.27
CA ILE A 342 4.29 3.23 -28.39
C ILE A 342 4.45 4.40 -29.36
N LYS A 343 3.38 5.14 -29.64
CA LYS A 343 3.39 6.31 -30.54
C LYS A 343 4.18 7.47 -29.91
N ALA A 344 3.99 7.72 -28.61
CA ALA A 344 4.58 8.85 -27.92
C ALA A 344 6.09 8.72 -27.70
N VAL A 345 6.57 7.55 -27.29
CA VAL A 345 7.97 7.32 -26.92
C VAL A 345 8.89 7.12 -28.12
N GLY A 346 8.35 6.96 -29.32
CA GLY A 346 9.15 6.78 -30.53
C GLY A 346 10.09 5.57 -30.49
N LYS A 347 11.06 5.51 -31.45
CA LYS A 347 11.90 4.32 -31.63
C LYS A 347 13.35 4.48 -31.16
N ARG A 348 13.79 5.67 -30.80
CA ARG A 348 15.21 5.98 -30.50
C ARG A 348 15.33 6.86 -29.26
N GLY A 349 16.51 6.87 -28.65
CA GLY A 349 16.84 7.67 -27.50
C GLY A 349 16.50 6.99 -26.17
N PRO A 350 17.11 7.42 -25.06
CA PRO A 350 16.85 6.89 -23.72
C PRO A 350 15.45 7.30 -23.22
N VAL A 351 14.88 6.46 -22.37
CA VAL A 351 13.62 6.71 -21.67
C VAL A 351 13.94 6.76 -20.19
N PHE A 352 13.97 7.95 -19.63
CA PHE A 352 14.23 8.17 -18.21
C PHE A 352 12.99 7.86 -17.39
N VAL A 353 13.20 7.14 -16.31
CA VAL A 353 12.19 6.77 -15.31
C VAL A 353 12.81 6.90 -13.91
N TYR A 354 11.97 6.83 -12.87
CA TYR A 354 12.43 6.83 -11.49
C TYR A 354 11.98 5.56 -10.77
N ASN A 355 12.91 4.60 -10.56
CA ASN A 355 12.65 3.22 -10.16
C ASN A 355 12.18 2.33 -11.34
N GLN A 356 13.06 2.16 -12.31
CA GLN A 356 12.84 1.42 -13.58
C GLN A 356 12.10 0.08 -13.43
N ALA A 357 12.25 -0.60 -12.28
CA ALA A 357 11.64 -1.90 -12.06
C ALA A 357 10.10 -1.85 -12.18
N PHE A 358 9.49 -0.72 -11.82
CA PHE A 358 8.05 -0.53 -11.87
C PHE A 358 7.56 -0.42 -13.32
N GLU A 359 8.04 0.55 -14.10
CA GLU A 359 7.60 0.76 -15.49
C GLU A 359 7.94 -0.44 -16.36
N ALA A 360 9.15 -1.02 -16.19
CA ALA A 360 9.57 -2.20 -16.92
C ALA A 360 8.63 -3.40 -16.68
N ALA A 361 8.17 -3.60 -15.45
CA ALA A 361 7.22 -4.67 -15.12
C ALA A 361 5.86 -4.43 -15.77
N ARG A 362 5.32 -3.20 -15.69
CA ARG A 362 4.03 -2.86 -16.33
C ARG A 362 4.07 -3.03 -17.84
N ILE A 363 5.14 -2.54 -18.50
CA ILE A 363 5.30 -2.68 -19.95
C ILE A 363 5.43 -4.15 -20.36
N ARG A 364 6.15 -4.98 -19.60
CA ARG A 364 6.25 -6.43 -19.88
C ARG A 364 4.91 -7.14 -19.73
N GLU A 365 4.14 -6.83 -18.68
CA GLU A 365 2.80 -7.38 -18.49
C GLU A 365 1.87 -7.01 -19.65
N LEU A 366 1.90 -5.76 -20.11
CA LEU A 366 1.18 -5.35 -21.32
C LEU A 366 1.65 -6.12 -22.56
N ALA A 367 2.95 -6.32 -22.73
CA ALA A 367 3.52 -7.08 -23.84
C ALA A 367 3.07 -8.56 -23.84
N ASP A 368 2.87 -9.15 -22.66
CA ASP A 368 2.34 -10.51 -22.52
C ASP A 368 0.83 -10.58 -22.78
N MET A 369 0.08 -9.53 -22.42
CA MET A 369 -1.36 -9.44 -22.65
C MET A 369 -1.71 -9.08 -24.11
N LEU A 370 -0.84 -8.34 -24.81
CA LEU A 370 -1.07 -7.78 -26.14
C LEU A 370 0.01 -8.27 -27.14
N PRO A 371 -0.07 -9.51 -27.63
CA PRO A 371 0.98 -10.09 -28.47
C PRO A 371 1.32 -9.29 -29.74
N ALA A 372 0.32 -8.61 -30.32
CA ALA A 372 0.52 -7.75 -31.49
C ALA A 372 1.40 -6.51 -31.23
N MET A 373 1.48 -6.08 -29.97
CA MET A 373 2.27 -4.91 -29.53
C MET A 373 3.54 -5.31 -28.76
N ARG A 374 3.82 -6.63 -28.65
CA ARG A 374 4.92 -7.14 -27.81
C ARG A 374 6.28 -6.54 -28.17
N GLU A 375 6.67 -6.63 -29.42
CA GLU A 375 7.98 -6.16 -29.88
C GLU A 375 8.20 -4.66 -29.64
N PRO A 376 7.29 -3.75 -30.05
CA PRO A 376 7.47 -2.33 -29.77
C PRO A 376 7.47 -1.99 -28.26
N LEU A 377 6.68 -2.69 -27.43
CA LEU A 377 6.70 -2.50 -25.98
C LEU A 377 8.04 -2.92 -25.36
N LEU A 378 8.56 -4.09 -25.73
CA LEU A 378 9.87 -4.55 -25.24
C LEU A 378 11.02 -3.68 -25.74
N ALA A 379 10.90 -3.06 -26.92
CA ALA A 379 11.86 -2.07 -27.39
C ALA A 379 11.89 -0.78 -26.54
N ILE A 380 10.77 -0.41 -25.90
CA ILE A 380 10.77 0.68 -24.90
C ILE A 380 11.53 0.22 -23.65
N VAL A 381 11.25 -0.97 -23.12
CA VAL A 381 11.93 -1.52 -21.93
C VAL A 381 13.45 -1.53 -22.11
N ALA A 382 13.94 -1.88 -23.30
CA ALA A 382 15.38 -1.93 -23.59
C ALA A 382 16.09 -0.55 -23.56
N ARG A 383 15.31 0.54 -23.57
CA ARG A 383 15.83 1.93 -23.55
C ARG A 383 15.60 2.64 -22.21
N LEU A 384 14.99 1.98 -21.25
CA LEU A 384 14.77 2.56 -19.93
C LEU A 384 16.10 2.88 -19.24
N VAL A 385 16.18 4.05 -18.64
CA VAL A 385 17.32 4.52 -17.83
C VAL A 385 16.78 5.00 -16.49
N ASP A 386 17.23 4.36 -15.42
CA ASP A 386 16.79 4.66 -14.06
C ASP A 386 17.58 5.81 -13.45
N LEU A 387 16.91 6.93 -13.15
CA LEU A 387 17.53 8.07 -12.49
C LEU A 387 17.72 7.88 -10.98
N LEU A 388 16.99 6.95 -10.34
CA LEU A 388 17.12 6.71 -8.89
C LEU A 388 18.52 6.23 -8.48
N PRO A 389 19.13 5.19 -9.08
CA PRO A 389 20.49 4.79 -8.74
C PRO A 389 21.52 5.88 -9.07
N ILE A 390 21.34 6.63 -10.14
CA ILE A 390 22.22 7.76 -10.49
C ILE A 390 22.13 8.84 -9.41
N THR A 391 20.92 9.23 -9.02
CA THR A 391 20.71 10.19 -7.91
C THR A 391 21.34 9.68 -6.62
N ARG A 392 21.11 8.42 -6.26
CA ARG A 392 21.64 7.83 -5.02
C ARG A 392 23.17 7.76 -5.01
N GLU A 393 23.80 7.55 -6.15
CA GLU A 393 25.26 7.48 -6.26
C GLU A 393 25.91 8.87 -6.22
N TYR A 394 25.32 9.86 -6.90
CA TYR A 394 26.02 11.11 -7.20
C TYR A 394 25.44 12.34 -6.51
N TYR A 395 24.29 12.23 -5.82
CA TYR A 395 23.64 13.38 -5.18
C TYR A 395 23.05 13.05 -3.82
N TYR A 396 23.16 14.00 -2.89
CA TYR A 396 22.43 14.01 -1.64
C TYR A 396 22.33 15.44 -1.09
N HIS A 397 21.14 15.84 -0.63
CA HIS A 397 20.90 17.09 0.10
C HIS A 397 20.41 16.79 1.52
N PRO A 398 20.83 17.56 2.56
CA PRO A 398 20.34 17.36 3.94
C PRO A 398 18.82 17.32 4.05
N ASP A 399 18.11 18.18 3.33
CA ASP A 399 16.64 18.24 3.33
C ASP A 399 15.96 16.99 2.78
N MET A 400 16.67 16.13 2.07
CA MET A 400 16.14 14.82 1.66
C MET A 400 15.93 13.88 2.85
N ARG A 401 16.53 14.18 4.00
CA ARG A 401 16.39 13.43 5.26
C ARG A 401 16.48 11.91 5.09
N GLY A 402 17.46 11.48 4.28
CA GLY A 402 17.75 10.08 4.00
C GLY A 402 16.85 9.41 2.96
N SER A 403 15.81 10.07 2.50
CA SER A 403 14.91 9.56 1.47
C SER A 403 15.45 9.93 0.08
N PHE A 404 15.40 8.94 -0.84
CA PHE A 404 15.70 9.12 -2.26
C PHE A 404 14.44 8.99 -3.11
N SER A 405 13.24 9.15 -2.53
CA SER A 405 12.02 9.27 -3.34
C SER A 405 12.07 10.56 -4.16
N ILE A 406 11.46 10.57 -5.34
CA ILE A 406 11.44 11.78 -6.19
C ILE A 406 10.82 12.97 -5.42
N LYS A 407 9.86 12.72 -4.52
CA LYS A 407 9.22 13.74 -3.67
C LYS A 407 10.16 14.38 -2.64
N ALA A 408 11.18 13.63 -2.19
CA ALA A 408 12.21 14.17 -1.31
C ALA A 408 13.35 14.85 -2.08
N VAL A 409 13.64 14.38 -3.29
CA VAL A 409 14.72 14.93 -4.15
C VAL A 409 14.27 16.22 -4.82
N LEU A 410 13.08 16.24 -5.41
CA LEU A 410 12.58 17.35 -6.23
C LEU A 410 12.65 18.72 -5.54
N PRO A 411 12.19 18.89 -4.28
CA PRO A 411 12.27 20.20 -3.62
C PRO A 411 13.68 20.74 -3.47
N THR A 412 14.70 19.87 -3.49
CA THR A 412 16.10 20.26 -3.36
C THR A 412 16.77 20.64 -4.68
N VAL A 413 16.17 20.28 -5.81
CA VAL A 413 16.68 20.56 -7.16
C VAL A 413 15.79 21.52 -7.96
N ALA A 414 14.49 21.50 -7.69
CA ALA A 414 13.48 22.36 -8.32
C ALA A 414 12.35 22.70 -7.33
N PRO A 415 12.58 23.60 -6.35
CA PRO A 415 11.63 23.92 -5.30
C PRO A 415 10.32 24.53 -5.82
N ASP A 416 10.32 25.11 -7.02
CA ASP A 416 9.17 25.62 -7.74
C ASP A 416 8.16 24.51 -8.12
N LEU A 417 8.58 23.26 -8.16
CA LEU A 417 7.77 22.10 -8.55
C LEU A 417 7.27 21.27 -7.37
N ALA A 418 7.29 21.79 -6.13
CA ALA A 418 6.85 21.06 -4.96
C ALA A 418 5.39 20.54 -5.10
N TYR A 419 5.15 19.28 -4.70
CA TYR A 419 3.85 18.61 -4.82
C TYR A 419 2.74 19.21 -3.94
N GLY A 420 3.10 19.85 -2.84
CA GLY A 420 2.16 20.54 -1.96
C GLY A 420 1.36 21.68 -2.61
N ASN A 421 1.77 22.11 -3.80
CA ASN A 421 1.06 23.12 -4.58
C ASN A 421 -0.03 22.52 -5.49
N LEU A 422 -0.16 21.19 -5.54
CA LEU A 422 -1.22 20.52 -6.29
C LEU A 422 -2.51 20.47 -5.45
N GLU A 423 -3.63 20.80 -6.06
CA GLU A 423 -4.90 20.98 -5.35
C GLU A 423 -5.58 19.64 -5.00
N PHE A 424 -5.59 18.66 -5.92
CA PHE A 424 -6.42 17.46 -5.79
C PHE A 424 -5.63 16.18 -5.59
N VAL A 425 -4.47 16.01 -6.22
CA VAL A 425 -3.68 14.78 -6.20
C VAL A 425 -2.23 15.11 -5.86
N GLN A 426 -1.72 14.55 -4.77
CA GLN A 426 -0.37 14.82 -4.29
C GLN A 426 0.48 13.55 -4.13
N ASP A 427 -0.15 12.38 -4.24
CA ASP A 427 0.55 11.08 -4.20
C ASP A 427 -0.20 9.99 -4.98
N GLY A 428 0.47 8.86 -5.24
CA GLY A 428 -0.10 7.74 -6.00
C GLY A 428 -1.31 7.08 -5.34
N GLY A 429 -1.45 7.16 -4.00
CA GLY A 429 -2.65 6.68 -3.30
C GLY A 429 -3.86 7.58 -3.60
N MET A 430 -3.65 8.90 -3.56
CA MET A 430 -4.65 9.88 -3.97
C MET A 430 -4.98 9.76 -5.47
N ALA A 431 -4.00 9.44 -6.34
CA ALA A 431 -4.24 9.20 -7.76
C ALA A 431 -5.17 8.01 -7.99
N GLN A 432 -4.97 6.92 -7.27
CA GLN A 432 -5.86 5.75 -7.34
C GLN A 432 -7.29 6.09 -6.87
N GLN A 433 -7.43 6.83 -5.76
CA GLN A 433 -8.75 7.26 -5.27
C GLN A 433 -9.44 8.22 -6.25
N ALA A 434 -8.70 9.19 -6.78
CA ALA A 434 -9.23 10.13 -7.76
C ALA A 434 -9.72 9.39 -9.02
N TRP A 435 -9.00 8.36 -9.46
CA TRP A 435 -9.42 7.53 -10.57
C TRP A 435 -10.68 6.72 -10.22
N LEU A 436 -10.73 6.06 -9.06
CA LEU A 436 -11.91 5.31 -8.62
C LEU A 436 -13.15 6.19 -8.51
N GLU A 437 -12.99 7.40 -7.97
CA GLU A 437 -14.07 8.38 -7.93
C GLU A 437 -14.48 8.83 -9.33
N ALA A 438 -13.53 9.10 -10.24
CA ALA A 438 -13.80 9.58 -11.59
C ALA A 438 -14.57 8.56 -12.45
N VAL A 439 -14.33 7.25 -12.27
CA VAL A 439 -15.03 6.19 -13.02
C VAL A 439 -16.38 5.81 -12.39
N SER A 440 -16.69 6.28 -11.18
CA SER A 440 -17.94 5.98 -10.50
C SER A 440 -19.13 6.62 -11.22
N GLU A 441 -20.22 5.87 -11.40
CA GLU A 441 -21.46 6.37 -11.98
C GLU A 441 -22.11 7.49 -11.11
N ALA A 442 -21.83 7.46 -9.80
CA ALA A 442 -22.35 8.45 -8.86
C ALA A 442 -21.65 9.83 -8.96
N THR A 443 -20.50 9.92 -9.64
CA THR A 443 -19.70 11.14 -9.73
C THR A 443 -20.27 12.09 -10.79
N SER A 444 -20.53 13.34 -10.40
CA SER A 444 -21.00 14.37 -11.31
C SER A 444 -19.99 14.69 -12.42
N GLU A 445 -20.46 15.18 -13.56
CA GLU A 445 -19.57 15.56 -14.69
C GLU A 445 -18.55 16.63 -14.28
N GLN A 446 -18.97 17.63 -13.50
CA GLN A 446 -18.05 18.65 -12.98
C GLN A 446 -16.95 18.03 -12.13
N ARG A 447 -17.31 17.20 -11.17
CA ARG A 447 -16.35 16.54 -10.28
C ARG A 447 -15.42 15.61 -11.04
N ARG A 448 -15.92 14.88 -12.03
CA ARG A 448 -15.12 14.06 -12.93
C ARG A 448 -14.09 14.86 -13.72
N ALA A 449 -14.47 16.04 -14.20
CA ALA A 449 -13.55 16.94 -14.89
C ALA A 449 -12.43 17.46 -13.96
N GLU A 450 -12.77 17.83 -12.72
CA GLU A 450 -11.80 18.27 -11.70
C GLU A 450 -10.80 17.14 -11.38
N LEU A 451 -11.29 15.92 -11.13
CA LEU A 451 -10.45 14.74 -10.84
C LEU A 451 -9.54 14.40 -12.02
N ARG A 452 -10.09 14.44 -13.24
CA ARG A 452 -9.32 14.21 -14.46
C ARG A 452 -8.19 15.23 -14.61
N GLN A 453 -8.46 16.52 -14.36
CA GLN A 453 -7.42 17.54 -14.43
C GLN A 453 -6.36 17.31 -13.35
N GLY A 454 -6.76 17.04 -12.12
CA GLY A 454 -5.84 16.76 -11.04
C GLY A 454 -4.91 15.56 -11.31
N LEU A 455 -5.42 14.48 -11.93
CA LEU A 455 -4.64 13.34 -12.37
C LEU A 455 -3.62 13.72 -13.46
N LEU A 456 -4.04 14.53 -14.44
CA LEU A 456 -3.15 15.00 -15.49
C LEU A 456 -2.03 15.87 -14.92
N ASP A 457 -2.36 16.85 -14.09
CA ASP A 457 -1.39 17.77 -13.47
C ASP A 457 -0.37 17.04 -12.59
N TYR A 458 -0.83 16.03 -11.85
CA TYR A 458 0.04 15.23 -11.00
C TYR A 458 1.07 14.43 -11.81
N CYS A 459 0.62 13.62 -12.78
CA CYS A 459 1.50 12.78 -13.58
C CYS A 459 2.42 13.62 -14.52
N GLU A 460 1.94 14.78 -15.04
CA GLU A 460 2.78 15.73 -15.76
C GLU A 460 3.90 16.27 -14.88
N ARG A 461 3.60 16.58 -13.61
CA ARG A 461 4.60 17.05 -12.65
C ARG A 461 5.68 16.01 -12.39
N ASP A 462 5.32 14.73 -12.27
CA ASP A 462 6.29 13.65 -12.06
C ASP A 462 7.29 13.58 -13.23
N THR A 463 6.82 13.64 -14.46
CA THR A 463 7.72 13.61 -15.64
C THR A 463 8.51 14.90 -15.83
N LEU A 464 7.97 16.06 -15.49
CA LEU A 464 8.73 17.32 -15.48
C LEU A 464 9.81 17.30 -14.38
N ALA A 465 9.54 16.66 -13.26
CA ALA A 465 10.53 16.45 -12.20
C ALA A 465 11.74 15.64 -12.68
N LEU A 466 11.52 14.62 -13.53
CA LEU A 466 12.62 13.86 -14.14
C LEU A 466 13.47 14.72 -15.06
N VAL A 467 12.87 15.60 -15.88
CA VAL A 467 13.60 16.56 -16.72
C VAL A 467 14.49 17.44 -15.86
N ARG A 468 13.89 18.08 -14.83
CA ARG A 468 14.63 19.01 -13.95
C ARG A 468 15.75 18.31 -13.17
N LEU A 469 15.50 17.08 -12.71
CA LEU A 469 16.53 16.27 -12.04
C LEU A 469 17.68 15.93 -13.00
N ALA A 470 17.38 15.48 -14.22
CA ALA A 470 18.38 15.15 -15.20
C ALA A 470 19.24 16.36 -15.59
N ASP A 471 18.62 17.54 -15.76
CA ASP A 471 19.29 18.80 -16.04
C ASP A 471 20.22 19.21 -14.89
N PHE A 472 19.68 19.19 -13.65
CA PHE A 472 20.46 19.49 -12.45
C PHE A 472 21.69 18.58 -12.32
N LEU A 473 21.52 17.26 -12.48
CA LEU A 473 22.63 16.30 -12.42
C LEU A 473 23.66 16.49 -13.53
N GLN A 474 23.28 17.10 -14.64
CA GLN A 474 24.20 17.45 -15.73
C GLN A 474 24.92 18.79 -15.52
N GLY A 475 24.50 19.58 -14.52
CA GLY A 475 25.08 20.88 -14.21
C GLY A 475 24.56 22.02 -15.10
N PHE A 476 23.27 21.92 -15.53
CA PHE A 476 22.52 22.98 -16.24
C PHE A 476 21.66 23.81 -15.31
#